data_494131262138a4b13461fb3f3bdff886
#
_entry.id   494131262138a4b13461fb3f3bdff886
#
_cell.length_a   1.000
_cell.length_b   1.000
_cell.length_c   1.000
_cell.angle_alpha   90.00
_cell.angle_beta   90.00
_cell.angle_gamma   90.00
#
_symmetry.space_group_name_H-M   'P 1'
#
loop_
_entity.id
_entity.type
_entity.pdbx_description
1 polymer ?
#
loop_
_entity_poly.entity_id
_entity_poly.type
_entity_poly.pdbx_seq_one_letter_code
_entity_poly.pdbx_strand_id
1 'polypeptide(L)'
;MNNNSELLDNIRKYEDAKARGESLYLDVDSLIDIAEHYYSEKHLAKALEVIDYAIDLFPGSTLPLCFKARQALNEKNIEKAEAYAAQVEDRTDIE
;
A
#
# COMPACT_ATOMS: atom_id res chain seq x y z
N MET A 1 14.03 -11.94 16.71
CA MET A 1 12.86 -11.51 16.00
C MET A 1 13.18 -10.85 14.71
N ASN A 2 12.65 -11.35 13.70
CA ASN A 2 13.21 -10.98 12.46
C ASN A 2 12.17 -10.55 11.44
N ASN A 3 11.59 -9.39 11.71
CA ASN A 3 10.58 -8.84 10.82
C ASN A 3 11.10 -8.64 9.40
N ASN A 4 12.42 -8.42 9.27
CA ASN A 4 13.02 -8.23 7.96
C ASN A 4 12.97 -9.50 7.10
N SER A 5 13.16 -10.67 7.71
CA SER A 5 13.07 -11.92 6.97
C SER A 5 11.68 -12.17 6.43
N GLU A 6 10.66 -11.90 7.24
CA GLU A 6 9.29 -12.07 6.82
C GLU A 6 8.94 -11.09 5.70
N LEU A 7 9.38 -9.84 5.85
CA LEU A 7 9.15 -8.83 4.84
C LEU A 7 9.78 -9.22 3.51
N LEU A 8 11.04 -9.67 3.53
CA LEU A 8 11.73 -10.06 2.31
C LEU A 8 11.07 -11.27 1.65
N ASP A 9 10.59 -12.22 2.44
CA ASP A 9 9.85 -13.35 1.90
C ASP A 9 8.57 -12.90 1.22
N ASN A 10 7.85 -11.96 1.85
CA ASN A 10 6.61 -11.46 1.28
C ASN A 10 6.86 -10.68 0.01
N ILE A 11 7.94 -9.91 -0.05
CA ILE A 11 8.30 -9.18 -1.27
C ILE A 11 8.58 -10.17 -2.39
N ARG A 12 9.33 -11.22 -2.10
CA ARG A 12 9.64 -12.25 -3.10
C ARG A 12 8.36 -12.91 -3.61
N LYS A 13 7.47 -13.28 -2.71
CA LYS A 13 6.19 -13.89 -3.10
C LYS A 13 5.38 -12.95 -3.97
N TYR A 14 5.36 -11.68 -3.61
CA TYR A 14 4.63 -10.69 -4.37
C TYR A 14 5.20 -10.54 -5.77
N GLU A 15 6.52 -10.41 -5.87
CA GLU A 15 7.17 -10.24 -7.17
C GLU A 15 7.02 -11.48 -8.05
N ASP A 16 7.13 -12.67 -7.45
CA ASP A 16 6.95 -13.92 -8.21
C ASP A 16 5.52 -14.04 -8.74
N ALA A 17 4.54 -13.76 -7.90
CA ALA A 17 3.14 -13.84 -8.32
C ALA A 17 2.86 -12.85 -9.44
N LYS A 18 3.38 -11.64 -9.31
CA LYS A 18 3.20 -10.63 -10.34
C LYS A 18 3.83 -11.04 -11.66
N ALA A 19 5.04 -11.59 -11.61
CA ALA A 19 5.73 -12.05 -12.82
C ALA A 19 4.99 -13.19 -13.52
N ARG A 20 4.29 -14.02 -12.75
CA ARG A 20 3.53 -15.14 -13.29
C ARG A 20 2.09 -14.81 -13.62
N GLY A 21 1.65 -13.59 -13.30
CA GLY A 21 0.27 -13.23 -13.49
C GLY A 21 -0.68 -13.95 -12.54
N GLU A 22 -0.19 -14.39 -11.40
CA GLU A 22 -0.96 -15.15 -10.42
C GLU A 22 -1.43 -14.26 -9.28
N SER A 23 -2.54 -14.64 -8.66
CA SER A 23 -3.02 -13.95 -7.47
C SER A 23 -2.17 -14.33 -6.27
N LEU A 24 -1.94 -13.36 -5.39
CA LEU A 24 -1.19 -13.59 -4.18
C LEU A 24 -2.07 -13.25 -2.99
N TYR A 25 -2.04 -14.11 -1.98
CA TYR A 25 -2.86 -13.91 -0.81
C TYR A 25 -2.01 -13.39 0.34
N LEU A 26 -2.01 -12.10 0.53
CA LEU A 26 -1.36 -11.43 1.66
C LEU A 26 -2.39 -10.51 2.30
N ASP A 27 -2.26 -10.29 3.61
CA ASP A 27 -3.17 -9.37 4.28
C ASP A 27 -2.76 -7.92 3.96
N VAL A 28 -3.64 -6.98 4.33
CA VAL A 28 -3.42 -5.59 3.98
C VAL A 28 -2.17 -5.04 4.67
N ASP A 29 -1.92 -5.44 5.91
CA ASP A 29 -0.74 -4.97 6.64
C ASP A 29 0.55 -5.38 5.93
N SER A 30 0.60 -6.63 5.46
CA SER A 30 1.78 -7.11 4.73
C SER A 30 1.99 -6.34 3.43
N LEU A 31 0.91 -6.02 2.73
CA LEU A 31 1.02 -5.25 1.51
C LEU A 31 1.50 -3.82 1.78
N ILE A 32 1.02 -3.22 2.86
CA ILE A 32 1.50 -1.89 3.25
C ILE A 32 3.00 -1.93 3.57
N ASP A 33 3.45 -2.97 4.28
CA ASP A 33 4.88 -3.12 4.60
C ASP A 33 5.73 -3.23 3.33
N ILE A 34 5.24 -3.96 2.34
CA ILE A 34 5.95 -4.08 1.06
C ILE A 34 6.01 -2.71 0.37
N ALA A 35 4.90 -1.98 0.37
CA ALA A 35 4.87 -0.65 -0.24
C ALA A 35 5.84 0.30 0.45
N GLU A 36 5.88 0.26 1.78
CA GLU A 36 6.80 1.11 2.54
C GLU A 36 8.25 0.76 2.25
N HIS A 37 8.54 -0.51 2.08
CA HIS A 37 9.89 -0.93 1.71
C HIS A 37 10.29 -0.34 0.35
N TYR A 38 9.42 -0.48 -0.65
CA TYR A 38 9.71 0.10 -1.96
C TYR A 38 9.87 1.62 -1.88
N TYR A 39 9.03 2.25 -1.08
CA TYR A 39 9.10 3.70 -0.92
C TYR A 39 10.44 4.13 -0.29
N SER A 40 10.90 3.39 0.72
CA SER A 40 12.17 3.67 1.38
C SER A 40 13.36 3.48 0.44
N GLU A 41 13.21 2.60 -0.54
CA GLU A 41 14.24 2.36 -1.56
C GLU A 41 14.10 3.29 -2.76
N LYS A 42 13.22 4.28 -2.65
CA LYS A 42 12.97 5.26 -3.70
C LYS A 42 12.37 4.67 -4.98
N HIS A 43 11.64 3.57 -4.83
CA HIS A 43 10.90 2.95 -5.93
C HIS A 43 9.43 3.32 -5.79
N LEU A 44 9.11 4.60 -5.97
CA LEU A 44 7.77 5.11 -5.75
C LEU A 44 6.72 4.43 -6.64
N ALA A 45 7.05 4.22 -7.91
CA ALA A 45 6.10 3.59 -8.82
C ALA A 45 5.72 2.19 -8.34
N LYS A 46 6.71 1.42 -7.87
CA LYS A 46 6.46 0.08 -7.34
C LYS A 46 5.63 0.14 -6.06
N ALA A 47 5.92 1.11 -5.21
CA ALA A 47 5.16 1.29 -3.96
C ALA A 47 3.69 1.57 -4.26
N LEU A 48 3.41 2.48 -5.18
CA LEU A 48 2.04 2.81 -5.54
C LEU A 48 1.31 1.65 -6.20
N GLU A 49 2.03 0.83 -6.96
CA GLU A 49 1.46 -0.34 -7.59
C GLU A 49 0.97 -1.34 -6.53
N VAL A 50 1.77 -1.56 -5.48
CA VAL A 50 1.37 -2.43 -4.37
C VAL A 50 0.15 -1.86 -3.67
N ILE A 51 0.13 -0.54 -3.47
CA ILE A 51 -0.99 0.11 -2.80
C ILE A 51 -2.28 -0.01 -3.62
N ASP A 52 -2.20 0.15 -4.94
CA ASP A 52 -3.37 -0.03 -5.79
C ASP A 52 -3.88 -1.46 -5.73
N TYR A 53 -2.97 -2.43 -5.69
CA TYR A 53 -3.32 -3.82 -5.53
C TYR A 53 -4.04 -4.04 -4.19
N ALA A 54 -3.54 -3.41 -3.12
CA ALA A 54 -4.17 -3.51 -1.81
C ALA A 54 -5.58 -2.91 -1.80
N ILE A 55 -5.77 -1.81 -2.50
CA ILE A 55 -7.09 -1.19 -2.60
C ILE A 55 -8.07 -2.14 -3.30
N ASP A 56 -7.62 -2.79 -4.36
CA ASP A 56 -8.46 -3.73 -5.08
C ASP A 56 -8.84 -4.94 -4.24
N LEU A 57 -7.90 -5.46 -3.45
CA LEU A 57 -8.15 -6.63 -2.62
C LEU A 57 -8.93 -6.30 -1.35
N PHE A 58 -8.73 -5.12 -0.80
CA PHE A 58 -9.29 -4.73 0.50
C PHE A 58 -9.96 -3.36 0.39
N PRO A 59 -11.04 -3.26 -0.40
CA PRO A 59 -11.65 -1.95 -0.66
C PRO A 59 -12.23 -1.29 0.59
N GLY A 60 -12.47 -2.07 1.65
CA GLY A 60 -12.97 -1.51 2.90
C GLY A 60 -11.90 -0.99 3.83
N SER A 61 -10.62 -1.25 3.54
CA SER A 61 -9.52 -0.82 4.41
C SER A 61 -9.14 0.62 4.13
N THR A 62 -8.88 1.38 5.20
CA THR A 62 -8.40 2.75 5.06
C THR A 62 -6.89 2.84 4.97
N LEU A 63 -6.17 1.77 5.31
CA LEU A 63 -4.70 1.80 5.36
C LEU A 63 -4.05 2.20 4.03
N PRO A 64 -4.47 1.64 2.89
CA PRO A 64 -3.86 2.05 1.62
C PRO A 64 -4.12 3.51 1.28
N LEU A 65 -5.30 4.01 1.63
CA LEU A 65 -5.61 5.43 1.39
C LEU A 65 -4.76 6.33 2.28
N CYS A 66 -4.52 5.91 3.51
CA CYS A 66 -3.63 6.65 4.40
C CYS A 66 -2.22 6.73 3.84
N PHE A 67 -1.74 5.63 3.26
CA PHE A 67 -0.43 5.63 2.61
C PHE A 67 -0.39 6.66 1.48
N LYS A 68 -1.41 6.66 0.64
CA LYS A 68 -1.47 7.62 -0.48
C LYS A 68 -1.54 9.06 0.00
N ALA A 69 -2.29 9.31 1.08
CA ALA A 69 -2.38 10.65 1.64
C ALA A 69 -1.02 11.14 2.14
N ARG A 70 -0.31 10.27 2.87
CA ARG A 70 1.03 10.63 3.36
C ARG A 70 1.99 10.88 2.22
N GLN A 71 1.93 10.05 1.20
CA GLN A 71 2.80 10.20 0.04
C GLN A 71 2.52 11.50 -0.69
N ALA A 72 1.25 11.86 -0.83
CA ALA A 72 0.87 13.13 -1.47
C ALA A 72 1.39 14.32 -0.66
N LEU A 73 1.33 14.25 0.69
CA LEU A 73 1.87 15.30 1.54
C LEU A 73 3.38 15.42 1.37
N ASN A 74 4.07 14.30 1.26
CA ASN A 74 5.51 14.31 1.07
C ASN A 74 5.89 14.98 -0.24
N GLU A 75 5.03 14.89 -1.25
CA GLU A 75 5.23 15.55 -2.53
C GLU A 75 4.65 16.97 -2.57
N LYS A 76 4.15 17.42 -1.41
CA LYS A 76 3.55 18.75 -1.29
C LYS A 76 2.32 18.94 -2.17
N ASN A 77 1.64 17.84 -2.48
CA ASN A 77 0.40 17.88 -3.24
C ASN A 77 -0.78 17.88 -2.27
N ILE A 78 -1.11 19.07 -1.76
CA ILE A 78 -2.11 19.23 -0.71
C ILE A 78 -3.49 18.81 -1.20
N GLU A 79 -3.85 19.12 -2.45
CA GLU A 79 -5.16 18.75 -2.98
C GLU A 79 -5.37 17.25 -2.97
N LYS A 80 -4.38 16.50 -3.44
CA LYS A 80 -4.46 15.05 -3.44
C LYS A 80 -4.52 14.49 -2.04
N ALA A 81 -3.71 15.04 -1.13
CA ALA A 81 -3.70 14.60 0.25
C ALA A 81 -5.08 14.78 0.88
N GLU A 82 -5.71 15.92 0.65
CA GLU A 82 -7.04 16.19 1.18
C GLU A 82 -8.09 15.26 0.56
N ALA A 83 -7.98 14.98 -0.73
CA ALA A 83 -8.91 14.07 -1.39
C ALA A 83 -8.83 12.66 -0.81
N TYR A 84 -7.62 12.16 -0.55
CA TYR A 84 -7.48 10.86 0.07
C TYR A 84 -7.96 10.84 1.52
N ALA A 85 -7.69 11.93 2.25
CA ALA A 85 -8.15 12.03 3.63
C ALA A 85 -9.68 12.03 3.69
N ALA A 86 -10.33 12.70 2.76
CA ALA A 86 -11.79 12.71 2.69
C ALA A 86 -12.35 11.31 2.45
N GLN A 87 -11.67 10.52 1.61
CA GLN A 87 -12.11 9.13 1.37
C GLN A 87 -11.97 8.28 2.63
N VAL A 88 -10.92 8.51 3.42
CA VAL A 88 -10.76 7.82 4.69
C VAL A 88 -11.89 8.16 5.64
N GLU A 89 -12.24 9.44 5.75
CA GLU A 89 -13.33 9.88 6.61
C GLU A 89 -14.66 9.27 6.19
N ASP A 90 -14.94 9.24 4.90
CA ASP A 90 -16.17 8.65 4.39
C ASP A 90 -16.29 7.20 4.79
N ARG A 91 -15.19 6.45 4.77
CA ARG A 91 -15.22 5.04 5.14
C ARG A 91 -15.44 4.83 6.63
N THR A 92 -14.85 5.69 7.45
CA THR A 92 -15.05 5.58 8.90
C THR A 92 -16.45 5.99 9.31
N ASP A 93 -17.06 6.91 8.58
CA ASP A 93 -18.43 7.36 8.87
C ASP A 93 -19.48 6.27 8.63
N ILE A 94 -19.17 5.32 7.76
CA ILE A 94 -20.11 4.25 7.44
C ILE A 94 -20.24 3.27 8.60
N GLU A 95 -19.27 3.19 9.45
CA GLU A 95 -19.31 2.32 10.61
C GLU A 95 -20.14 2.94 11.72
#